data_3b3ee07f0f9ff56579811f7eeaf152ee
#
_entry.id   3b3ee07f0f9ff56579811f7eeaf152ee
#
_cell.length_a   1.000
_cell.length_b   1.000
_cell.length_c   1.000
_cell.angle_alpha   90.00
_cell.angle_beta   90.00
_cell.angle_gamma   90.00
#
_symmetry.space_group_name_H-M   'P 1'
#
loop_
_entity.id
_entity.type
_entity.pdbx_description
1 polymer ?
#
loop_
_entity_poly.entity_id
_entity_poly.type
_entity_poly.pdbx_seq_one_letter_code
_entity_poly.pdbx_strand_id
1 'polypeptide(L)'
;MKAKKGFKVTDVCGSHIVIAEGEENIDFSNIISMNDSAVLLWNSIQGKDFTVEDLANILMENYQIDDNTPLPKDKALKDAQEVADQWKEAGIINE
;
A
#
# COMPACT_ATOMS: atom_id res chain seq x y z
N MET A 1 0.18 -10.28 -7.83
CA MET A 1 -0.35 -10.01 -6.48
C MET A 1 -1.71 -9.33 -6.59
N LYS A 2 -2.54 -9.55 -5.62
CA LYS A 2 -3.89 -8.95 -5.62
C LYS A 2 -4.30 -8.65 -4.19
N ALA A 3 -4.94 -7.50 -3.98
CA ALA A 3 -5.46 -7.15 -2.65
C ALA A 3 -6.57 -8.11 -2.25
N LYS A 4 -6.54 -8.58 -1.01
CA LYS A 4 -7.64 -9.40 -0.47
C LYS A 4 -8.86 -8.52 -0.26
N LYS A 5 -10.04 -9.10 -0.47
CA LYS A 5 -11.30 -8.41 -0.21
C LYS A 5 -11.54 -8.28 1.30
N GLY A 6 -12.29 -7.26 1.67
CA GLY A 6 -12.70 -7.10 3.06
C GLY A 6 -11.77 -6.25 3.91
N PHE A 7 -10.82 -5.56 3.30
CA PHE A 7 -9.95 -4.62 4.00
C PHE A 7 -10.21 -3.21 3.53
N LYS A 8 -10.21 -2.27 4.47
CA LYS A 8 -10.36 -0.86 4.12
C LYS A 8 -9.41 0.00 4.94
N VAL A 9 -9.05 1.15 4.40
CA VAL A 9 -8.23 2.14 5.09
C VAL A 9 -9.15 3.08 5.86
N THR A 10 -8.83 3.33 7.12
CA THR A 10 -9.56 4.24 7.99
C THR A 10 -8.56 5.19 8.65
N ASP A 11 -8.91 6.47 8.71
CA ASP A 11 -8.10 7.46 9.40
C ASP A 11 -8.46 7.50 10.88
N VAL A 12 -7.47 7.31 11.74
CA VAL A 12 -7.64 7.38 13.19
C VAL A 12 -6.53 8.25 13.76
N CYS A 13 -6.90 9.35 14.37
CA CYS A 13 -5.96 10.29 15.01
C CYS A 13 -4.82 10.73 14.07
N GLY A 14 -5.14 10.96 12.80
CA GLY A 14 -4.18 11.38 11.80
C GLY A 14 -3.33 10.27 11.20
N SER A 15 -3.58 9.03 11.59
CA SER A 15 -2.90 7.86 11.03
C SER A 15 -3.84 7.10 10.12
N HIS A 16 -3.29 6.59 9.02
CA HIS A 16 -4.03 5.71 8.12
C HIS A 16 -3.83 4.27 8.57
N ILE A 17 -4.91 3.59 8.88
CA ILE A 17 -4.84 2.18 9.28
C ILE A 17 -5.71 1.32 8.38
N VAL A 18 -5.29 0.07 8.18
CA VAL A 18 -6.07 -0.93 7.43
C VAL A 18 -6.73 -1.86 8.42
N ILE A 19 -8.04 -1.98 8.31
CA ILE A 19 -8.82 -2.89 9.16
C ILE A 19 -9.67 -3.79 8.29
N ALA A 20 -10.01 -4.98 8.82
CA ALA A 20 -10.92 -5.90 8.16
C ALA A 20 -12.35 -5.39 8.30
N GLU A 21 -13.07 -5.32 7.19
CA GLU A 21 -14.49 -4.97 7.19
C GLU A 21 -15.33 -6.16 7.64
N GLY A 22 -16.44 -5.87 8.32
CA GLY A 22 -17.40 -6.90 8.69
C GLY A 22 -17.01 -7.77 9.88
N GLU A 23 -15.89 -7.49 10.50
CA GLU A 23 -15.48 -8.16 11.72
C GLU A 23 -16.27 -7.58 12.90
N GLU A 24 -16.90 -8.45 13.68
CA GLU A 24 -17.61 -8.02 14.90
C GLU A 24 -16.62 -7.58 15.97
N ASN A 25 -15.45 -8.22 15.99
CA ASN A 25 -14.38 -7.90 16.91
C ASN A 25 -13.16 -7.50 16.13
N ILE A 26 -12.73 -6.26 16.27
CA ILE A 26 -11.50 -5.78 15.63
C ILE A 26 -10.31 -6.30 16.41
N ASP A 27 -9.45 -7.05 15.71
CA ASP A 27 -8.20 -7.52 16.30
C ASP A 27 -7.13 -6.44 16.10
N PHE A 28 -6.96 -5.63 17.13
CA PHE A 28 -5.98 -4.52 17.06
C PHE A 28 -4.54 -4.99 16.98
N SER A 29 -4.25 -6.26 17.22
CA SER A 29 -2.90 -6.79 17.07
C SER A 29 -2.49 -6.93 15.59
N ASN A 30 -3.46 -6.95 14.68
CA ASN A 30 -3.24 -7.08 13.24
C ASN A 30 -3.48 -5.78 12.48
N ILE A 31 -3.56 -4.66 13.18
CA ILE A 31 -3.72 -3.36 12.53
C ILE A 31 -2.41 -2.95 11.85
N ILE A 32 -2.54 -2.50 10.62
CA ILE A 32 -1.41 -2.05 9.81
C ILE A 32 -1.54 -0.55 9.61
N SER A 33 -0.49 0.19 9.98
CA SER A 33 -0.42 1.61 9.69
C SER A 33 0.18 1.83 8.32
N MET A 34 -0.38 2.77 7.57
CA MET A 34 0.13 3.15 6.25
C MET A 34 0.44 4.64 6.23
N ASN A 35 1.55 5.00 5.57
CA ASN A 35 1.83 6.39 5.26
C ASN A 35 1.04 6.80 4.00
N ASP A 36 1.11 8.07 3.62
CA ASP A 36 0.35 8.59 2.49
C ASP A 36 0.65 7.85 1.18
N SER A 37 1.93 7.53 0.93
CA SER A 37 2.31 6.82 -0.29
C SER A 37 1.78 5.39 -0.31
N ALA A 38 1.78 4.70 0.83
CA ALA A 38 1.23 3.35 0.91
C ALA A 38 -0.29 3.36 0.69
N VAL A 39 -0.99 4.36 1.22
CA VAL A 39 -2.44 4.53 0.98
C VAL A 39 -2.72 4.75 -0.50
N LEU A 40 -1.93 5.60 -1.16
CA LEU A 40 -2.07 5.83 -2.60
C LEU A 40 -1.92 4.52 -3.37
N LEU A 41 -0.89 3.74 -3.06
CA LEU A 41 -0.66 2.45 -3.71
C LEU A 41 -1.82 1.48 -3.46
N TRP A 42 -2.26 1.39 -2.21
CA TRP A 42 -3.36 0.50 -1.82
C TRP A 42 -4.64 0.84 -2.58
N ASN A 43 -5.00 2.11 -2.65
CA ASN A 43 -6.21 2.55 -3.34
C ASN A 43 -6.11 2.34 -4.86
N SER A 44 -4.90 2.43 -5.41
CA SER A 44 -4.68 2.30 -6.85
C SER A 44 -4.79 0.87 -7.36
N ILE A 45 -4.55 -0.12 -6.49
CA ILE A 45 -4.51 -1.53 -6.91
C ILE A 45 -5.78 -2.31 -6.56
N GLN A 46 -6.78 -1.66 -6.02
CA GLN A 46 -8.01 -2.35 -5.62
C GLN A 46 -8.72 -2.97 -6.83
N GLY A 47 -9.08 -4.24 -6.69
CA GLY A 47 -9.78 -4.96 -7.75
C GLY A 47 -8.92 -5.37 -8.94
N LYS A 48 -7.62 -5.22 -8.85
CA LYS A 48 -6.68 -5.52 -9.95
C LYS A 48 -5.58 -6.45 -9.49
N ASP A 49 -5.07 -7.25 -10.42
CA ASP A 49 -3.79 -7.90 -10.23
C ASP A 49 -2.69 -6.87 -10.45
N PHE A 50 -1.66 -6.93 -9.64
CA PHE A 50 -0.56 -5.97 -9.71
C PHE A 50 0.78 -6.64 -9.43
N THR A 51 1.85 -5.96 -9.83
CA THR A 51 3.23 -6.40 -9.59
C THR A 51 3.97 -5.30 -8.83
N VAL A 52 5.17 -5.62 -8.35
CA VAL A 52 6.05 -4.61 -7.74
C VAL A 52 6.34 -3.49 -8.75
N GLU A 53 6.52 -3.85 -10.02
CA GLU A 53 6.73 -2.86 -11.08
C GLU A 53 5.54 -1.92 -11.23
N ASP A 54 4.31 -2.43 -11.13
CA ASP A 54 3.10 -1.61 -11.17
C ASP A 54 3.09 -0.60 -10.03
N LEU A 55 3.44 -1.03 -8.82
CA LEU A 55 3.56 -0.14 -7.67
C LEU A 55 4.62 0.92 -7.89
N ALA A 56 5.77 0.53 -8.42
CA ALA A 56 6.86 1.46 -8.73
C ALA A 56 6.42 2.51 -9.74
N ASN A 57 5.67 2.12 -10.79
CA ASN A 57 5.16 3.04 -11.78
C ASN A 57 4.21 4.07 -11.17
N ILE A 58 3.35 3.65 -10.26
CA ILE A 58 2.45 4.56 -9.55
C ILE A 58 3.26 5.57 -8.73
N LEU A 59 4.30 5.11 -8.04
CA LEU A 59 5.17 6.01 -7.28
C LEU A 59 5.85 7.03 -8.19
N MET A 60 6.37 6.59 -9.34
CA MET A 60 7.04 7.49 -10.28
C MET A 60 6.08 8.52 -10.90
N GLU A 61 4.81 8.14 -11.10
CA GLU A 61 3.81 9.05 -11.64
C GLU A 61 3.39 10.13 -10.66
N ASN A 62 3.45 9.85 -9.35
CA ASN A 62 2.88 10.71 -8.31
C ASN A 62 3.91 11.40 -7.43
N TYR A 63 5.17 10.98 -7.46
CA TYR A 63 6.22 11.51 -6.60
C TYR A 63 7.47 11.87 -7.38
N GLN A 64 8.17 12.88 -6.91
CA GLN A 64 9.46 13.34 -7.45
C GLN A 64 10.39 13.61 -6.28
N ILE A 65 11.69 13.57 -6.54
CA ILE A 65 12.70 13.95 -5.53
C ILE A 65 12.61 15.45 -5.29
N ASP A 66 12.49 16.23 -6.38
CA ASP A 66 12.25 17.67 -6.36
C ASP A 66 11.52 18.08 -7.63
N ASP A 67 11.26 19.38 -7.81
CA ASP A 67 10.47 19.88 -8.94
C ASP A 67 11.04 19.53 -10.33
N ASN A 68 12.33 19.26 -10.40
CA ASN A 68 13.01 18.99 -11.66
C ASN A 68 13.59 17.57 -11.75
N THR A 69 13.48 16.79 -10.67
CA THR A 69 14.10 15.46 -10.61
C THR A 69 13.04 14.40 -10.39
N PRO A 70 12.73 13.60 -11.40
CA PRO A 70 11.77 12.50 -11.23
C PRO A 70 12.33 11.44 -10.30
N LEU A 71 11.45 10.67 -9.67
CA LEU A 71 11.83 9.56 -8.82
C LEU A 71 12.50 8.48 -9.67
N PRO A 72 13.76 8.09 -9.39
CA PRO A 72 14.43 7.04 -10.14
C PRO A 72 13.70 5.71 -10.06
N LYS A 73 13.70 4.95 -11.13
CA LYS A 73 13.04 3.64 -11.17
C LYS A 73 13.60 2.68 -10.12
N ASP A 74 14.91 2.66 -9.91
CA ASP A 74 15.55 1.78 -8.94
C ASP A 74 15.06 2.06 -7.52
N LYS A 75 14.91 3.32 -7.17
CA LYS A 75 14.39 3.72 -5.87
C LYS A 75 12.91 3.38 -5.76
N ALA A 76 12.13 3.64 -6.80
CA ALA A 76 10.71 3.31 -6.81
C ALA A 76 10.49 1.81 -6.66
N LEU A 77 11.29 0.99 -7.36
CA LEU A 77 11.22 -0.47 -7.23
C LEU A 77 11.57 -0.95 -5.83
N LYS A 78 12.58 -0.36 -5.22
CA LYS A 78 12.98 -0.70 -3.85
C LYS A 78 11.87 -0.38 -2.87
N ASP A 79 11.31 0.81 -2.94
CA ASP A 79 10.22 1.22 -2.06
C ASP A 79 8.98 0.37 -2.28
N ALA A 80 8.65 0.08 -3.54
CA ALA A 80 7.52 -0.76 -3.90
C ALA A 80 7.69 -2.18 -3.37
N GLN A 81 8.89 -2.74 -3.44
CA GLN A 81 9.18 -4.07 -2.92
C GLN A 81 9.00 -4.11 -1.40
N GLU A 82 9.45 -3.09 -0.69
CA GLU A 82 9.28 -3.00 0.76
C GLU A 82 7.80 -2.95 1.14
N VAL A 83 7.02 -2.17 0.43
CA VAL A 83 5.56 -2.09 0.65
C VAL A 83 4.90 -3.44 0.39
N ALA A 84 5.22 -4.08 -0.73
CA ALA A 84 4.66 -5.38 -1.07
C ALA A 84 5.01 -6.44 -0.03
N ASP A 85 6.24 -6.45 0.46
CA ASP A 85 6.68 -7.39 1.49
C ASP A 85 5.93 -7.17 2.80
N GLN A 86 5.73 -5.91 3.20
CA GLN A 86 4.93 -5.58 4.38
C GLN A 86 3.49 -6.06 4.25
N TRP A 87 2.89 -5.85 3.08
CA TRP A 87 1.52 -6.30 2.84
C TRP A 87 1.39 -7.82 2.83
N LYS A 88 2.38 -8.54 2.28
CA LYS A 88 2.41 -10.00 2.32
C LYS A 88 2.53 -10.51 3.76
N GLU A 89 3.43 -9.94 4.52
CA GLU A 89 3.63 -10.30 5.92
C GLU A 89 2.38 -10.03 6.75
N ALA A 90 1.71 -8.93 6.45
CA ALA A 90 0.46 -8.57 7.12
C ALA A 90 -0.74 -9.43 6.68
N GLY A 91 -0.62 -10.13 5.55
CA GLY A 91 -1.67 -11.00 5.04
C GLY A 91 -2.82 -10.28 4.36
N ILE A 92 -2.60 -9.07 3.85
CA ILE A 92 -3.66 -8.29 3.18
C ILE A 92 -3.63 -8.39 1.66
N ILE A 93 -2.64 -9.08 1.10
CA ILE A 93 -2.59 -9.36 -0.33
C ILE A 93 -2.32 -10.84 -0.58
N ASN A 94 -2.75 -11.31 -1.75
CA ASN A 94 -2.42 -12.65 -2.28
C ASN A 94 -1.29 -12.53 -3.28
N GLU A 95 -0.43 -13.50 -3.31
CA GLU A 95 0.59 -13.59 -4.34
C GLU A 95 0.02 -13.98 -5.70
#